data_7464e7ccc71116695b9d521c2a884130
#
_entry.id   7464e7ccc71116695b9d521c2a884130
#
_cell.length_a   1.000
_cell.length_b   1.000
_cell.length_c   1.000
_cell.angle_alpha   90.00
_cell.angle_beta   90.00
_cell.angle_gamma   90.00
#
_symmetry.space_group_name_H-M   'P 1'
#
loop_
_entity.id
_entity.type
_entity.pdbx_description
1 polymer ?
#
loop_
_entity_poly.entity_id
_entity_poly.type
_entity_poly.pdbx_seq_one_letter_code
_entity_poly.pdbx_strand_id
1 'polypeptide(L)'
;MSSAVLASTQIWWFTARAGGLVAWALAALSILWGLALSTRALGRKPRAPWLLDLHRFLGGLTVVFVFVHMTGLWADQYVHFSVTQLLVPFAATWKPLAVAWGVVAFYLLLAVELTSLIMKRLPKRLWKGVHFSSYALYLFATVHLLTAGTDSRVPALRWGVIATIGAVVFFTVYRIIGPGRRASVAAPPPRKADARP
;
A
#
# COMPACT_ATOMS: atom_id res chain seq x y z
N MET A 1 13.20 37.08 7.73
CA MET A 1 13.44 35.66 8.07
C MET A 1 14.92 35.39 7.82
N SER A 2 15.62 34.78 8.79
CA SER A 2 17.03 34.44 8.62
C SER A 2 17.21 33.33 7.57
N SER A 3 18.36 33.31 6.89
CA SER A 3 18.70 32.27 5.90
C SER A 3 18.62 30.83 6.48
N ALA A 4 18.88 30.67 7.77
CA ALA A 4 18.75 29.41 8.47
C ALA A 4 17.30 28.90 8.59
N VAL A 5 16.33 29.81 8.82
CA VAL A 5 14.90 29.47 8.87
C VAL A 5 14.39 29.06 7.49
N LEU A 6 14.80 29.75 6.44
CA LEU A 6 14.44 29.37 5.07
C LEU A 6 15.00 28.00 4.67
N ALA A 7 16.25 27.72 5.03
CA ALA A 7 16.89 26.42 4.76
C ALA A 7 16.20 25.27 5.51
N SER A 8 15.83 25.46 6.79
CA SER A 8 15.12 24.43 7.57
C SER A 8 13.72 24.13 7.00
N THR A 9 12.98 25.14 6.59
CA THR A 9 11.65 24.98 5.96
C THR A 9 11.74 24.17 4.66
N GLN A 10 12.75 24.45 3.84
CA GLN A 10 12.96 23.69 2.60
C GLN A 10 13.30 22.21 2.85
N ILE A 11 14.11 21.92 3.86
CA ILE A 11 14.48 20.54 4.22
C ILE A 11 13.22 19.73 4.61
N TRP A 12 12.37 20.26 5.48
CA TRP A 12 11.16 19.56 5.91
C TRP A 12 10.15 19.35 4.78
N TRP A 13 9.99 20.35 3.92
CA TRP A 13 9.18 20.23 2.72
C TRP A 13 9.68 19.12 1.78
N PHE A 14 10.98 19.08 1.48
CA PHE A 14 11.57 18.02 0.64
C PHE A 14 11.48 16.65 1.31
N THR A 15 11.67 16.58 2.62
CA THR A 15 11.51 15.33 3.40
C THR A 15 10.08 14.81 3.29
N ALA A 16 9.07 15.67 3.47
CA ALA A 16 7.69 15.30 3.33
C ALA A 16 7.38 14.78 1.90
N ARG A 17 7.83 15.49 0.87
CA ARG A 17 7.61 15.09 -0.53
C ARG A 17 8.29 13.77 -0.86
N ALA A 18 9.58 13.66 -0.59
CA ALA A 18 10.36 12.46 -0.87
C ALA A 18 9.81 11.26 -0.09
N GLY A 19 9.52 11.45 1.22
CA GLY A 19 8.93 10.42 2.07
C GLY A 19 7.61 9.91 1.52
N GLY A 20 6.71 10.79 1.09
CA GLY A 20 5.42 10.43 0.50
C GLY A 20 5.54 9.69 -0.83
N LEU A 21 6.43 10.13 -1.73
CA LEU A 21 6.68 9.47 -3.01
C LEU A 21 7.25 8.07 -2.81
N VAL A 22 8.23 7.92 -1.91
CA VAL A 22 8.85 6.62 -1.60
C VAL A 22 7.83 5.70 -0.93
N ALA A 23 7.03 6.20 0.02
CA ALA A 23 5.97 5.41 0.66
C ALA A 23 4.95 4.88 -0.38
N TRP A 24 4.50 5.73 -1.31
CA TRP A 24 3.59 5.32 -2.37
C TRP A 24 4.23 4.26 -3.29
N ALA A 25 5.49 4.45 -3.70
CA ALA A 25 6.20 3.49 -4.55
C ALA A 25 6.38 2.13 -3.86
N LEU A 26 6.72 2.14 -2.56
CA LEU A 26 6.83 0.92 -1.75
C LEU A 26 5.49 0.21 -1.59
N ALA A 27 4.39 0.94 -1.38
CA ALA A 27 3.04 0.38 -1.33
C ALA A 27 2.66 -0.26 -2.68
N ALA A 28 2.95 0.41 -3.80
CA ALA A 28 2.74 -0.13 -5.14
C ALA A 28 3.56 -1.41 -5.38
N LEU A 29 4.84 -1.42 -5.01
CA LEU A 29 5.70 -2.60 -5.10
C LEU A 29 5.19 -3.74 -4.20
N SER A 30 4.76 -3.43 -2.98
CA SER A 30 4.25 -4.43 -2.04
C SER A 30 2.98 -5.10 -2.56
N ILE A 31 2.01 -4.34 -3.10
CA ILE A 31 0.78 -4.92 -3.66
C ILE A 31 1.07 -5.76 -4.91
N LEU A 32 1.93 -5.28 -5.82
CA LEU A 32 2.33 -6.03 -7.01
C LEU A 32 3.07 -7.33 -6.64
N TRP A 33 3.96 -7.27 -5.66
CA TRP A 33 4.66 -8.44 -5.16
C TRP A 33 3.70 -9.45 -4.52
N GLY A 34 2.76 -8.98 -3.68
CA GLY A 34 1.71 -9.82 -3.09
C GLY A 34 0.83 -10.47 -4.15
N LEU A 35 0.50 -9.76 -5.22
CA LEU A 35 -0.22 -10.30 -6.38
C LEU A 35 0.60 -11.36 -7.11
N ALA A 36 1.88 -11.11 -7.39
CA ALA A 36 2.78 -12.08 -8.01
C ALA A 36 2.92 -13.35 -7.16
N LEU A 37 3.00 -13.21 -5.83
CA LEU A 37 2.96 -14.32 -4.89
C LEU A 37 1.64 -15.10 -4.96
N SER A 38 0.51 -14.43 -5.04
CA SER A 38 -0.82 -15.07 -4.99
C SER A 38 -1.20 -15.75 -6.31
N THR A 39 -0.74 -15.23 -7.44
CA THR A 39 -1.04 -15.74 -8.79
C THR A 39 -0.16 -16.91 -9.21
N ARG A 40 0.87 -17.25 -8.44
CA ARG A 40 1.93 -18.19 -8.84
C ARG A 40 2.66 -17.79 -10.13
N ALA A 41 2.66 -16.50 -10.47
CA ALA A 41 3.39 -15.98 -11.64
C ALA A 41 4.89 -16.31 -11.59
N LEU A 42 5.44 -16.48 -10.39
CA LEU A 42 6.83 -16.86 -10.13
C LEU A 42 7.10 -18.39 -10.17
N GLY A 43 6.18 -19.17 -10.72
CA GLY A 43 6.33 -20.60 -10.90
C GLY A 43 5.56 -21.48 -9.89
N ARG A 44 5.55 -22.81 -10.17
CA ARG A 44 4.83 -23.83 -9.39
C ARG A 44 5.65 -24.46 -8.25
N LYS A 45 6.97 -24.30 -8.25
CA LYS A 45 7.86 -24.89 -7.22
C LYS A 45 7.57 -24.30 -5.83
N PRO A 46 7.87 -25.00 -4.73
CA PRO A 46 7.80 -24.40 -3.39
C PRO A 46 8.54 -23.06 -3.39
N ARG A 47 7.87 -22.03 -2.89
CA ARG A 47 8.46 -20.68 -2.91
C ARG A 47 9.53 -20.56 -1.85
N ALA A 48 10.64 -19.93 -2.20
CA ALA A 48 11.65 -19.60 -1.23
C ALA A 48 11.03 -18.67 -0.13
N PRO A 49 11.32 -18.93 1.15
CA PRO A 49 10.78 -18.16 2.27
C PRO A 49 11.02 -16.65 2.13
N TRP A 50 12.19 -16.25 1.58
CA TRP A 50 12.57 -14.85 1.39
C TRP A 50 11.59 -14.04 0.50
N LEU A 51 10.83 -14.71 -0.38
CA LEU A 51 9.83 -14.02 -1.21
C LEU A 51 8.68 -13.43 -0.36
N LEU A 52 8.26 -14.14 0.70
CA LEU A 52 7.28 -13.65 1.64
C LEU A 52 7.89 -12.62 2.58
N ASP A 53 9.14 -12.82 2.97
CA ASP A 53 9.85 -11.87 3.84
C ASP A 53 10.09 -10.54 3.13
N LEU A 54 10.38 -10.57 1.82
CA LEU A 54 10.45 -9.33 1.03
C LEU A 54 9.10 -8.59 1.00
N HIS A 55 7.98 -9.31 0.83
CA HIS A 55 6.65 -8.67 0.89
C HIS A 55 6.41 -7.98 2.24
N ARG A 56 6.74 -8.66 3.33
CA ARG A 56 6.62 -8.10 4.69
C ARG A 56 7.55 -6.91 4.90
N PHE A 57 8.78 -7.01 4.41
CA PHE A 57 9.76 -5.93 4.48
C PHE A 57 9.28 -4.67 3.75
N LEU A 58 8.74 -4.82 2.52
CA LEU A 58 8.18 -3.70 1.75
C LEU A 58 7.01 -3.03 2.48
N GLY A 59 6.12 -3.81 3.11
CA GLY A 59 5.02 -3.27 3.92
C GLY A 59 5.53 -2.49 5.13
N GLY A 60 6.42 -3.07 5.93
CA GLY A 60 7.02 -2.40 7.08
C GLY A 60 7.79 -1.13 6.69
N LEU A 61 8.54 -1.18 5.58
CA LEU A 61 9.26 -0.01 5.07
C LEU A 61 8.29 1.09 4.59
N THR A 62 7.14 0.71 4.03
CA THR A 62 6.06 1.67 3.70
C THR A 62 5.62 2.44 4.93
N VAL A 63 5.39 1.75 6.07
CA VAL A 63 5.02 2.40 7.33
C VAL A 63 6.08 3.40 7.75
N VAL A 64 7.36 3.02 7.73
CA VAL A 64 8.48 3.92 8.09
C VAL A 64 8.45 5.19 7.24
N PHE A 65 8.32 5.07 5.92
CA PHE A 65 8.31 6.24 5.02
C PHE A 65 7.04 7.08 5.13
N VAL A 66 5.90 6.49 5.50
CA VAL A 66 4.69 7.27 5.84
C VAL A 66 4.93 8.11 7.10
N PHE A 67 5.59 7.56 8.13
CA PHE A 67 5.95 8.35 9.31
C PHE A 67 6.96 9.45 8.97
N VAL A 68 7.97 9.20 8.13
CA VAL A 68 8.90 10.23 7.63
C VAL A 68 8.13 11.35 6.92
N HIS A 69 7.17 10.99 6.04
CA HIS A 69 6.30 11.94 5.35
C HIS A 69 5.49 12.80 6.33
N MET A 70 4.83 12.17 7.30
CA MET A 70 4.01 12.88 8.30
C MET A 70 4.85 13.76 9.20
N THR A 71 6.05 13.29 9.62
CA THR A 71 6.99 14.09 10.42
C THR A 71 7.47 15.31 9.64
N GLY A 72 7.77 15.14 8.34
CA GLY A 72 8.13 16.25 7.47
C GLY A 72 7.03 17.30 7.39
N LEU A 73 5.76 16.88 7.23
CA LEU A 73 4.60 17.79 7.20
C LEU A 73 4.37 18.49 8.54
N TRP A 74 4.57 17.80 9.66
CA TRP A 74 4.43 18.37 11.00
C TRP A 74 5.51 19.41 11.31
N ALA A 75 6.75 19.13 10.88
CA ALA A 75 7.90 20.00 11.13
C ALA A 75 7.98 21.17 10.12
N ASP A 76 7.24 21.10 9.00
CA ASP A 76 7.19 22.15 7.98
C ASP A 76 6.46 23.38 8.52
N GLN A 77 7.13 24.54 8.45
CA GLN A 77 6.60 25.80 8.95
C GLN A 77 5.83 26.61 7.90
N TYR A 78 5.76 26.13 6.66
CA TYR A 78 5.06 26.85 5.58
C TYR A 78 3.56 26.52 5.54
N VAL A 79 3.21 25.22 5.59
CA VAL A 79 1.78 24.78 5.57
C VAL A 79 1.23 24.58 6.98
N HIS A 80 2.08 24.37 8.00
CA HIS A 80 1.70 24.21 9.41
C HIS A 80 0.63 23.14 9.66
N PHE A 81 0.93 21.89 9.34
CA PHE A 81 0.03 20.80 9.70
C PHE A 81 0.09 20.50 11.20
N SER A 82 -1.03 20.63 11.89
CA SER A 82 -1.17 20.12 13.26
C SER A 82 -1.32 18.59 13.28
N VAL A 83 -1.05 17.97 14.40
CA VAL A 83 -1.26 16.52 14.61
C VAL A 83 -2.72 16.13 14.30
N THR A 84 -3.69 16.97 14.69
CA THR A 84 -5.10 16.74 14.39
C THR A 84 -5.36 16.71 12.89
N GLN A 85 -4.76 17.61 12.13
CA GLN A 85 -4.92 17.65 10.66
C GLN A 85 -4.27 16.47 9.96
N LEU A 86 -3.24 15.86 10.56
CA LEU A 86 -2.58 14.67 10.03
C LEU A 86 -3.33 13.37 10.38
N LEU A 87 -4.11 13.37 11.47
CA LEU A 87 -4.75 12.15 11.97
C LEU A 87 -6.27 12.13 11.79
N VAL A 88 -6.93 13.28 11.66
CA VAL A 88 -8.40 13.35 11.52
C VAL A 88 -8.76 13.71 10.08
N PRO A 89 -9.53 12.85 9.38
CA PRO A 89 -10.01 13.16 8.04
C PRO A 89 -10.79 14.47 8.03
N PHE A 90 -10.60 15.27 7.00
CA PHE A 90 -11.25 16.58 6.77
C PHE A 90 -10.85 17.70 7.75
N ALA A 91 -10.00 17.44 8.75
CA ALA A 91 -9.53 18.48 9.68
C ALA A 91 -8.51 19.46 9.06
N ALA A 92 -7.89 19.10 7.94
CA ALA A 92 -6.93 19.95 7.26
C ALA A 92 -7.60 21.20 6.66
N THR A 93 -6.96 22.36 6.83
CA THR A 93 -7.39 23.61 6.21
C THR A 93 -6.95 23.70 4.75
N TRP A 94 -5.81 23.07 4.42
CA TRP A 94 -5.29 22.98 3.07
C TRP A 94 -5.78 21.72 2.38
N LYS A 95 -6.50 21.87 1.26
CA LYS A 95 -7.05 20.76 0.45
C LYS A 95 -7.69 19.63 1.29
N PRO A 96 -8.72 19.89 2.10
CA PRO A 96 -9.22 18.98 3.12
C PRO A 96 -9.59 17.59 2.56
N LEU A 97 -10.22 17.53 1.39
CA LEU A 97 -10.59 16.26 0.74
C LEU A 97 -9.35 15.47 0.28
N ALA A 98 -8.37 16.16 -0.29
CA ALA A 98 -7.15 15.52 -0.76
C ALA A 98 -6.33 14.94 0.40
N VAL A 99 -6.25 15.67 1.52
CA VAL A 99 -5.59 15.20 2.76
C VAL A 99 -6.38 14.06 3.40
N ALA A 100 -7.71 14.12 3.41
CA ALA A 100 -8.56 13.07 3.97
C ALA A 100 -8.30 11.69 3.31
N TRP A 101 -8.07 11.64 1.99
CA TRP A 101 -7.67 10.39 1.32
C TRP A 101 -6.36 9.81 1.88
N GLY A 102 -5.38 10.67 2.18
CA GLY A 102 -4.13 10.27 2.80
C GLY A 102 -4.33 9.72 4.22
N VAL A 103 -5.14 10.40 5.02
CA VAL A 103 -5.45 9.96 6.40
C VAL A 103 -6.17 8.60 6.40
N VAL A 104 -7.14 8.40 5.52
CA VAL A 104 -7.83 7.10 5.39
C VAL A 104 -6.85 6.03 4.92
N ALA A 105 -5.98 6.33 3.94
CA ALA A 105 -4.95 5.41 3.48
C ALA A 105 -3.99 5.02 4.61
N PHE A 106 -3.59 5.97 5.47
CA PHE A 106 -2.76 5.71 6.64
C PHE A 106 -3.41 4.73 7.62
N TYR A 107 -4.69 4.91 7.95
CA TYR A 107 -5.40 3.96 8.84
C TYR A 107 -5.55 2.58 8.22
N LEU A 108 -5.80 2.50 6.91
CA LEU A 108 -5.83 1.21 6.20
C LEU A 108 -4.45 0.53 6.20
N LEU A 109 -3.37 1.29 6.03
CA LEU A 109 -2.00 0.78 6.13
C LEU A 109 -1.74 0.18 7.52
N LEU A 110 -2.06 0.92 8.57
CA LEU A 110 -1.90 0.42 9.94
C LEU A 110 -2.73 -0.84 10.19
N ALA A 111 -3.99 -0.86 9.73
CA ALA A 111 -4.86 -2.03 9.89
C ALA A 111 -4.28 -3.26 9.17
N VAL A 112 -3.80 -3.12 7.94
CA VAL A 112 -3.20 -4.20 7.16
C VAL A 112 -1.91 -4.71 7.82
N GLU A 113 -1.01 -3.81 8.21
CA GLU A 113 0.28 -4.19 8.80
C GLU A 113 0.11 -4.80 10.19
N LEU A 114 -0.65 -4.17 11.10
CA LEU A 114 -0.85 -4.67 12.45
C LEU A 114 -1.54 -6.05 12.45
N THR A 115 -2.59 -6.23 11.63
CA THR A 115 -3.24 -7.54 11.52
C THR A 115 -2.34 -8.58 10.87
N SER A 116 -1.43 -8.19 9.98
CA SER A 116 -0.45 -9.10 9.37
C SER A 116 0.63 -9.54 10.36
N LEU A 117 1.04 -8.69 11.28
CA LEU A 117 1.96 -9.04 12.37
C LEU A 117 1.36 -10.10 13.32
N ILE A 118 0.08 -9.98 13.62
CA ILE A 118 -0.63 -10.90 14.54
C ILE A 118 -1.48 -11.96 13.81
N MET A 119 -1.26 -12.17 12.51
CA MET A 119 -2.11 -13.04 11.66
C MET A 119 -2.28 -14.47 12.19
N LYS A 120 -1.29 -14.97 12.94
CA LYS A 120 -1.35 -16.32 13.56
C LYS A 120 -2.39 -16.39 14.69
N ARG A 121 -2.76 -15.27 15.30
CA ARG A 121 -3.72 -15.14 16.40
C ARG A 121 -5.12 -14.76 15.92
N LEU A 122 -5.28 -14.40 14.63
CA LEU A 122 -6.54 -13.94 14.07
C LEU A 122 -7.24 -15.04 13.27
N PRO A 123 -8.59 -15.07 13.26
CA PRO A 123 -9.35 -15.88 12.33
C PRO A 123 -8.94 -15.57 10.88
N LYS A 124 -8.65 -16.61 10.08
CA LYS A 124 -8.20 -16.44 8.69
C LYS A 124 -9.13 -15.59 7.82
N ARG A 125 -10.45 -15.64 8.09
CA ARG A 125 -11.44 -14.83 7.36
C ARG A 125 -11.28 -13.35 7.65
N LEU A 126 -11.11 -12.99 8.94
CA LEU A 126 -10.91 -11.61 9.38
C LEU A 126 -9.60 -11.05 8.79
N TRP A 127 -8.49 -11.76 8.99
CA TRP A 127 -7.19 -11.34 8.43
C TRP A 127 -7.27 -11.13 6.91
N LYS A 128 -7.87 -12.07 6.16
CA LYS A 128 -8.03 -11.92 4.71
C LYS A 128 -8.86 -10.70 4.35
N GLY A 129 -9.97 -10.45 5.04
CA GLY A 129 -10.83 -9.28 4.79
C GLY A 129 -10.05 -7.98 4.96
N VAL A 130 -9.35 -7.82 6.09
CA VAL A 130 -8.50 -6.64 6.33
C VAL A 130 -7.36 -6.56 5.32
N HIS A 131 -6.71 -7.68 5.00
CA HIS A 131 -5.61 -7.68 4.03
C HIS A 131 -6.07 -7.30 2.61
N PHE A 132 -7.30 -7.62 2.22
CA PHE A 132 -7.88 -7.18 0.96
C PHE A 132 -8.11 -5.66 0.90
N SER A 133 -8.25 -4.96 2.03
CA SER A 133 -8.33 -3.50 2.03
C SER A 133 -7.03 -2.82 1.55
N SER A 134 -5.94 -3.58 1.35
CA SER A 134 -4.73 -3.08 0.68
C SER A 134 -4.98 -2.53 -0.74
N TYR A 135 -6.01 -2.99 -1.44
CA TYR A 135 -6.44 -2.39 -2.71
C TYR A 135 -7.01 -0.99 -2.52
N ALA A 136 -7.87 -0.82 -1.49
CA ALA A 136 -8.42 0.50 -1.13
C ALA A 136 -7.32 1.43 -0.61
N LEU A 137 -6.38 0.92 0.20
CA LEU A 137 -5.17 1.63 0.61
C LEU A 137 -4.41 2.20 -0.60
N TYR A 138 -4.09 1.35 -1.57
CA TYR A 138 -3.35 1.77 -2.77
C TYR A 138 -4.13 2.80 -3.59
N LEU A 139 -5.43 2.60 -3.76
CA LEU A 139 -6.31 3.55 -4.46
C LEU A 139 -6.30 4.91 -3.76
N PHE A 140 -6.55 4.96 -2.45
CA PHE A 140 -6.63 6.21 -1.70
C PHE A 140 -5.28 6.92 -1.60
N ALA A 141 -4.17 6.17 -1.43
CA ALA A 141 -2.83 6.72 -1.50
C ALA A 141 -2.51 7.33 -2.88
N THR A 142 -2.98 6.69 -3.96
CA THR A 142 -2.80 7.19 -5.33
C THR A 142 -3.65 8.44 -5.57
N VAL A 143 -4.91 8.47 -5.13
CA VAL A 143 -5.77 9.66 -5.21
C VAL A 143 -5.16 10.80 -4.39
N HIS A 144 -4.68 10.52 -3.18
CA HIS A 144 -3.96 11.49 -2.35
C HIS A 144 -2.73 12.05 -3.07
N LEU A 145 -1.89 11.19 -3.62
CA LEU A 145 -0.70 11.59 -4.38
C LEU A 145 -1.04 12.53 -5.54
N LEU A 146 -2.08 12.22 -6.31
CA LEU A 146 -2.46 13.00 -7.50
C LEU A 146 -3.15 14.31 -7.15
N THR A 147 -3.86 14.39 -6.02
CA THR A 147 -4.67 15.57 -5.64
C THR A 147 -3.96 16.51 -4.67
N ALA A 148 -3.18 15.96 -3.73
CA ALA A 148 -2.38 16.73 -2.78
C ALA A 148 -0.95 16.96 -3.27
N GLY A 149 -0.35 15.98 -3.97
CA GLY A 149 1.04 16.02 -4.39
C GLY A 149 1.36 17.16 -5.37
N THR A 150 2.44 17.86 -5.09
CA THR A 150 2.94 18.94 -5.96
C THR A 150 3.58 18.41 -7.25
N ASP A 151 4.06 17.16 -7.22
CA ASP A 151 4.68 16.48 -8.35
C ASP A 151 3.69 15.82 -9.31
N SER A 152 2.39 15.93 -9.05
CA SER A 152 1.33 15.31 -9.86
C SER A 152 1.33 15.72 -11.34
N ARG A 153 2.01 16.83 -11.69
CA ARG A 153 2.19 17.32 -13.07
C ARG A 153 3.43 16.76 -13.76
N VAL A 154 4.34 16.12 -13.02
CA VAL A 154 5.58 15.54 -13.59
C VAL A 154 5.21 14.34 -14.47
N PRO A 155 5.57 14.35 -15.78
CA PRO A 155 5.18 13.28 -16.71
C PRO A 155 5.65 11.90 -16.26
N ALA A 156 6.87 11.77 -15.76
CA ALA A 156 7.42 10.51 -15.27
C ALA A 156 6.59 9.91 -14.13
N LEU A 157 6.12 10.75 -13.18
CA LEU A 157 5.25 10.30 -12.09
C LEU A 157 3.89 9.82 -12.63
N ARG A 158 3.29 10.58 -13.54
CA ARG A 158 2.00 10.21 -14.16
C ARG A 158 2.08 8.88 -14.89
N TRP A 159 3.11 8.66 -15.70
CA TRP A 159 3.34 7.39 -16.37
C TRP A 159 3.61 6.26 -15.40
N GLY A 160 4.37 6.51 -14.31
CA GLY A 160 4.56 5.55 -13.23
C GLY A 160 3.25 5.13 -12.56
N VAL A 161 2.37 6.10 -12.27
CA VAL A 161 1.03 5.84 -11.70
C VAL A 161 0.18 5.01 -12.67
N ILE A 162 0.12 5.38 -13.95
CA ILE A 162 -0.64 4.63 -14.96
C ILE A 162 -0.11 3.21 -15.10
N ALA A 163 1.20 3.04 -15.18
CA ALA A 163 1.84 1.73 -15.29
C ALA A 163 1.55 0.82 -14.08
N THR A 164 1.63 1.36 -12.86
CA THR A 164 1.36 0.58 -11.65
C THR A 164 -0.12 0.23 -11.52
N ILE A 165 -1.05 1.14 -11.85
CA ILE A 165 -2.49 0.84 -11.90
C ILE A 165 -2.76 -0.27 -12.92
N GLY A 166 -2.22 -0.14 -14.14
CA GLY A 166 -2.34 -1.15 -15.18
C GLY A 166 -1.82 -2.51 -14.75
N ALA A 167 -0.66 -2.56 -14.07
CA ALA A 167 -0.09 -3.78 -13.54
C ALA A 167 -0.95 -4.39 -12.43
N VAL A 168 -1.46 -3.58 -11.48
CA VAL A 168 -2.36 -4.06 -10.41
C VAL A 168 -3.64 -4.64 -10.99
N VAL A 169 -4.26 -3.96 -11.95
CA VAL A 169 -5.46 -4.44 -12.65
C VAL A 169 -5.15 -5.74 -13.40
N PHE A 170 -4.07 -5.77 -14.18
CA PHE A 170 -3.67 -6.96 -14.95
C PHE A 170 -3.47 -8.19 -14.04
N PHE A 171 -2.66 -8.07 -12.98
CA PHE A 171 -2.43 -9.19 -12.07
C PHE A 171 -3.67 -9.58 -11.28
N THR A 172 -4.56 -8.62 -10.98
CA THR A 172 -5.83 -8.91 -10.31
C THR A 172 -6.76 -9.71 -11.23
N VAL A 173 -6.91 -9.30 -12.49
CA VAL A 173 -7.68 -10.03 -13.50
C VAL A 173 -7.07 -11.42 -13.74
N TYR A 174 -5.76 -11.49 -13.92
CA TYR A 174 -5.05 -12.78 -14.06
C TYR A 174 -5.27 -13.69 -12.86
N ARG A 175 -5.32 -13.15 -11.63
CA ARG A 175 -5.65 -13.93 -10.42
C ARG A 175 -7.07 -14.49 -10.44
N ILE A 176 -8.03 -13.75 -11.00
CA ILE A 176 -9.44 -14.15 -11.05
C ILE A 176 -9.69 -15.22 -12.11
N ILE A 177 -9.13 -15.04 -13.32
CA ILE A 177 -9.41 -15.90 -14.49
C ILE A 177 -8.31 -16.91 -14.82
N GLY A 178 -7.16 -16.83 -14.16
CA GLY A 178 -5.99 -17.65 -14.43
C GLY A 178 -6.18 -19.15 -14.19
N PRO A 179 -5.34 -20.00 -14.80
CA PRO A 179 -5.54 -21.46 -14.86
C PRO A 179 -5.54 -22.19 -13.51
N GLY A 180 -5.00 -21.57 -12.46
CA GLY A 180 -4.98 -22.17 -11.12
C GLY A 180 -6.37 -22.35 -10.48
N ARG A 181 -7.36 -21.54 -10.87
CA ARG A 181 -8.73 -21.63 -10.37
C ARG A 181 -9.55 -22.64 -11.17
N ARG A 182 -9.27 -22.78 -12.46
CA ARG A 182 -9.95 -23.76 -13.33
C ARG A 182 -9.62 -25.20 -12.92
N ALA A 183 -8.39 -25.48 -12.52
CA ALA A 183 -7.98 -26.81 -12.06
C ALA A 183 -8.65 -27.22 -10.74
N SER A 184 -8.93 -26.27 -9.83
CA SER A 184 -9.63 -26.54 -8.57
C SER A 184 -11.14 -26.79 -8.74
N VAL A 185 -11.74 -26.22 -9.78
CA VAL A 185 -13.18 -26.43 -10.08
C VAL A 185 -13.39 -27.72 -10.88
N ALA A 186 -12.39 -28.15 -11.66
CA ALA A 186 -12.46 -29.34 -12.50
C ALA A 186 -11.98 -30.64 -11.81
N ALA A 187 -11.45 -30.58 -10.59
CA ALA A 187 -11.06 -31.77 -9.85
C ALA A 187 -12.30 -32.50 -9.34
N PRO A 188 -12.56 -33.75 -9.76
CA PRO A 188 -13.66 -34.52 -9.19
C PRO A 188 -13.45 -34.73 -7.69
N PRO A 189 -14.52 -34.85 -6.89
CA PRO A 189 -14.40 -35.12 -5.47
C PRO A 189 -13.62 -36.44 -5.26
N PRO A 190 -12.79 -36.53 -4.20
CA PRO A 190 -12.06 -37.73 -3.91
C PRO A 190 -13.05 -38.89 -3.79
N ARG A 191 -12.85 -39.94 -4.62
CA ARG A 191 -13.60 -41.17 -4.53
C ARG A 191 -13.42 -41.73 -3.10
N LYS A 192 -14.48 -41.86 -2.36
CA LYS A 192 -14.45 -42.61 -1.11
C LYS A 192 -13.88 -43.97 -1.44
N ALA A 193 -12.74 -44.29 -0.86
CA ALA A 193 -12.19 -45.66 -0.93
C ALA A 193 -13.30 -46.58 -0.37
N ASP A 194 -13.74 -47.53 -1.20
CA ASP A 194 -14.66 -48.55 -0.78
C ASP A 194 -14.01 -49.26 0.42
N ALA A 195 -14.60 -49.06 1.58
CA ALA A 195 -14.31 -49.90 2.73
C ALA A 195 -14.82 -51.29 2.36
N ARG A 196 -13.90 -52.16 1.94
CA ARG A 196 -14.21 -53.60 1.85
C ARG A 196 -14.16 -54.19 3.26
N PRO A 197 -15.15 -55.04 3.59
CA PRO A 197 -15.23 -55.69 4.89
C PRO A 197 -14.07 -56.67 5.11
#